data_9e0edb04b3f99b94de77c255bbfcf364
#
_entry.id   9e0edb04b3f99b94de77c255bbfcf364
#
_cell.length_a   1.000
_cell.length_b   1.000
_cell.length_c   1.000
_cell.angle_alpha   90.00
_cell.angle_beta   90.00
_cell.angle_gamma   90.00
#
_symmetry.space_group_name_H-M   'P 1'
#
loop_
_entity.id
_entity.type
_entity.pdbx_description
1 polymer ?
#
loop_
_entity_poly.entity_id
_entity_poly.type
_entity_poly.pdbx_seq_one_letter_code
_entity_poly.pdbx_strand_id
1 'polypeptide(L)' 'AADLSNDIFSAAYLLKAGLVNEELGDKVKAIECYTKIKEKYPQSIEGMDIDKYIERLQ' A
#
# COMPACT_ATOMS: atom_id res chain seq x y z
N ALA A 1 -16.73 0.79 -15.02
CA ALA A 1 -17.59 0.68 -13.85
C ALA A 1 -16.99 -0.22 -12.80
N ALA A 2 -16.56 -1.41 -13.20
CA ALA A 2 -15.91 -2.33 -12.27
C ALA A 2 -14.58 -1.79 -11.77
N ASP A 3 -14.01 -0.87 -12.51
CA ASP A 3 -12.68 -0.35 -12.19
C ASP A 3 -12.64 0.38 -10.86
N LEU A 4 -13.70 1.10 -10.53
CA LEU A 4 -13.73 1.84 -9.27
C LEU A 4 -13.67 0.90 -8.07
N SER A 5 -14.44 -0.19 -8.14
CA SER A 5 -14.42 -1.17 -7.06
C SER A 5 -13.07 -1.85 -6.97
N ASN A 6 -12.47 -2.15 -8.12
CA ASN A 6 -11.16 -2.78 -8.15
C ASN A 6 -10.10 -1.88 -7.53
N ASP A 7 -10.18 -0.57 -7.80
CA ASP A 7 -9.20 0.35 -7.25
C ASP A 7 -9.25 0.37 -5.72
N ILE A 8 -10.47 0.37 -5.18
CA ILE A 8 -10.64 0.37 -3.72
C ILE A 8 -10.05 -0.89 -3.12
N PHE A 9 -10.40 -2.03 -3.70
CA PHE A 9 -9.89 -3.31 -3.20
C PHE A 9 -8.40 -3.45 -3.42
N SER A 10 -7.89 -2.90 -4.52
CA SER A 10 -6.47 -3.00 -4.82
C SER A 10 -5.63 -2.25 -3.79
N ALA A 11 -6.08 -1.07 -3.39
CA ALA A 11 -5.35 -0.31 -2.38
C ALA A 11 -5.34 -1.05 -1.05
N ALA A 12 -6.48 -1.59 -0.64
CA ALA A 12 -6.55 -2.35 0.60
C ALA A 12 -5.70 -3.61 0.53
N TYR A 13 -5.73 -4.28 -0.60
CA TYR A 13 -4.93 -5.48 -0.80
C TYR A 13 -3.44 -5.17 -0.70
N LEU A 14 -3.02 -4.09 -1.36
CA LEU A 14 -1.61 -3.70 -1.33
C LEU A 14 -1.16 -3.34 0.07
N LEU A 15 -2.01 -2.65 0.82
CA LEU A 15 -1.68 -2.31 2.20
C LEU A 15 -1.50 -3.58 3.02
N LYS A 16 -2.42 -4.51 2.90
CA LYS A 16 -2.33 -5.77 3.62
C LYS A 16 -1.08 -6.54 3.23
N ALA A 17 -0.80 -6.59 1.94
CA ALA A 17 0.38 -7.29 1.46
C ALA A 17 1.66 -6.65 2.01
N GLY A 18 1.69 -5.32 2.08
CA GLY A 18 2.83 -4.64 2.65
C GLY A 18 3.02 -4.98 4.12
N LEU A 19 1.92 -5.00 4.87
CA LEU A 19 2.00 -5.35 6.30
C LEU A 19 2.48 -6.76 6.50
N VAL A 20 2.01 -7.70 5.68
CA VAL A 20 2.45 -9.09 5.77
C VAL A 20 3.95 -9.19 5.46
N ASN A 21 4.41 -8.47 4.44
CA ASN A 21 5.83 -8.49 4.12
C ASN A 21 6.68 -7.89 5.24
N GLU A 22 6.16 -6.89 5.95
CA GLU A 22 6.87 -6.36 7.11
C GLU A 22 7.05 -7.43 8.17
N GLU A 23 6.00 -8.19 8.43
CA GLU A 23 6.06 -9.26 9.42
C GLU A 23 7.04 -10.35 9.03
N LEU A 24 7.16 -10.59 7.73
CA LEU A 24 8.13 -11.57 7.21
C LEU A 24 9.55 -11.03 7.19
N GLY A 25 9.72 -9.75 7.49
CA GLY A 25 11.04 -9.14 7.46
C GLY A 25 11.45 -8.67 6.08
N ASP A 26 10.52 -8.61 5.13
CA ASP A 26 10.81 -8.24 3.75
C ASP A 26 10.45 -6.78 3.53
N LYS A 27 11.31 -5.89 4.03
CA LYS A 27 11.05 -4.46 3.93
C LYS A 27 10.97 -3.97 2.50
N VAL A 28 11.80 -4.53 1.62
CA VAL A 28 11.83 -4.09 0.24
C VAL A 28 10.47 -4.29 -0.42
N LYS A 29 9.89 -5.48 -0.27
CA LYS A 29 8.58 -5.74 -0.85
C LYS A 29 7.50 -4.92 -0.18
N ALA A 30 7.61 -4.71 1.12
CA ALA A 30 6.65 -3.87 1.83
C ALA A 30 6.66 -2.45 1.26
N ILE A 31 7.85 -1.89 1.07
CA ILE A 31 7.99 -0.55 0.51
C ILE A 31 7.44 -0.51 -0.91
N GLU A 32 7.68 -1.56 -1.69
CA GLU A 32 7.14 -1.61 -3.04
C GLU A 32 5.61 -1.55 -3.03
N CYS A 33 4.98 -2.32 -2.13
CA CYS A 33 3.53 -2.29 -2.04
C CYS A 33 3.02 -0.90 -1.65
N TYR A 34 3.67 -0.30 -0.66
CA TYR A 34 3.27 1.02 -0.19
C TYR A 34 3.49 2.08 -1.27
N THR A 35 4.59 1.98 -2.01
CA THR A 35 4.87 2.92 -3.09
C THR A 35 3.82 2.83 -4.18
N LYS A 36 3.37 1.62 -4.50
CA LYS A 36 2.32 1.45 -5.49
C LYS A 36 1.03 2.14 -5.04
N ILE A 37 0.70 2.03 -3.76
CA ILE A 37 -0.49 2.72 -3.24
C ILE A 37 -0.33 4.22 -3.41
N LYS A 38 0.84 4.74 -3.08
CA LYS A 38 1.09 6.17 -3.15
C LYS A 38 1.00 6.67 -4.58
N GLU A 39 1.51 5.90 -5.54
CA GLU A 39 1.54 6.34 -6.93
C GLU A 39 0.22 6.13 -7.65
N LYS A 40 -0.43 5.00 -7.40
CA LYS A 40 -1.63 4.65 -8.14
C LYS A 40 -2.92 5.01 -7.42
N TYR A 41 -2.89 4.98 -6.11
CA TYR A 41 -4.10 5.21 -5.32
C TYR A 41 -3.88 6.25 -4.22
N PRO A 42 -3.32 7.42 -4.57
CA PRO A 42 -3.04 8.44 -3.55
C PRO A 42 -4.30 9.02 -2.93
N GLN A 43 -5.44 8.87 -3.59
CA GLN A 43 -6.70 9.41 -3.11
C GLN A 43 -7.41 8.48 -2.14
N SER A 44 -6.95 7.25 -2.06
CA SER A 44 -7.58 6.29 -1.16
C SER A 44 -7.20 6.61 0.29
N ILE A 45 -8.00 6.07 1.21
CA ILE A 45 -7.70 6.22 2.64
C ILE A 45 -6.32 5.67 2.94
N GLU A 46 -6.00 4.52 2.35
CA GLU A 46 -4.69 3.92 2.51
C GLU A 46 -3.59 4.83 1.97
N GLY A 47 -3.84 5.48 0.84
CA GLY A 47 -2.85 6.35 0.23
C GLY A 47 -2.57 7.60 1.05
N MET A 48 -3.56 8.07 1.80
CA MET A 48 -3.38 9.25 2.63
C MET A 48 -2.38 9.01 3.76
N ASP A 49 -2.36 7.80 4.30
CA ASP A 49 -1.47 7.46 5.41
C ASP A 49 -0.23 6.72 4.97
N ILE A 50 -0.09 6.44 3.69
CA ILE A 50 0.97 5.55 3.22
C ILE A 50 2.37 6.10 3.49
N ASP A 51 2.50 7.42 3.52
CA ASP A 51 3.81 8.02 3.81
C ASP A 51 4.33 7.61 5.18
N LYS A 52 3.45 7.50 6.15
CA LYS A 52 3.85 7.07 7.49
C LYS A 52 4.43 5.67 7.46
N TYR A 53 3.81 4.80 6.68
CA TYR A 53 4.29 3.43 6.57
C TYR A 53 5.65 3.37 5.91
N ILE A 54 5.83 4.15 4.85
CA ILE A 54 7.10 4.16 4.12
C ILE A 54 8.20 4.73 4.99
N GLU A 55 7.94 5.84 5.68
CA GLU A 55 8.94 6.48 6.54
C GLU A 55 9.38 5.55 7.66
N ARG A 56 8.44 4.79 8.20
CA ARG A 56 8.76 3.88 9.29
C ARG A 56 9.75 2.80 8.85
N LEU A 57 9.71 2.44 7.58
CA LEU A 57 10.57 1.39 7.04
C LEU A 57 11.90 1.92 6.52
N GLN A 58 11.99 3.21 6.33
CA GLN A 58 13.23 3.84 5.91
C GLN A 58 14.01 4.30 7.12
#